data_94384c09eaa1d854ab269f1bc11838c8
#
_entry.id   94384c09eaa1d854ab269f1bc11838c8
#
_cell.length_a   1.000
_cell.length_b   1.000
_cell.length_c   1.000
_cell.angle_alpha   90.00
_cell.angle_beta   90.00
_cell.angle_gamma   90.00
#
_symmetry.space_group_name_H-M   'P 1'
#
loop_
_entity.id
_entity.type
_entity.pdbx_description
1 polymer ?
#
loop_
_entity_poly.entity_id
_entity_poly.type
_entity_poly.pdbx_seq_one_letter_code
_entity_poly.pdbx_strand_id
1 'polypeptide(L)'
;MAELFGFSITRSKKTADPKQSFTQPQADDGTQTIAAGGYFGQYLDMEGQAKTEQDLIRRYREIALHPECDMAIEDIVNEAVVANELKDAIRLKLDNVPFGNEIKRKIEEEFQEVLRLMNFNTKGHDIFRRWYVDGRMYYHKVIDRESPRKGITELRYIDPRKIKKVREVRKKRPDGPTPHGLSIIDDFQEYYLFNEKGVAGTTSGGIKIAPDTIAFVPSGMIDQNKNLILSYLHKAIKPVNQLRMIEDAAVIYRIARAPERRIFKIDVGNLPKVKAEQYLRDCLLYTSPSPRDVEESRMPSSA
;
A
#
# COMPACT_ATOMS: atom_id res chain seq x y z
N MET A 1 11.51 9.17 -54.30
CA MET A 1 12.87 9.37 -53.74
C MET A 1 13.28 10.76 -54.09
N ALA A 2 13.55 11.59 -53.15
CA ALA A 2 14.05 12.96 -53.40
C ALA A 2 15.55 12.92 -53.16
N GLU A 3 16.32 13.16 -54.23
CA GLU A 3 17.77 13.36 -54.14
C GLU A 3 18.06 14.85 -54.05
N LEU A 4 18.73 15.25 -53.00
CA LEU A 4 19.19 16.60 -52.80
C LEU A 4 20.71 16.57 -52.58
N PHE A 5 21.48 17.20 -53.48
CA PHE A 5 22.96 17.27 -53.44
C PHE A 5 23.68 15.92 -53.33
N GLY A 6 23.20 14.88 -54.04
CA GLY A 6 23.86 13.56 -54.06
C GLY A 6 23.60 12.71 -52.79
N PHE A 7 22.74 13.16 -51.91
CA PHE A 7 22.29 12.38 -50.75
C PHE A 7 20.85 11.89 -50.99
N SER A 8 20.65 10.58 -51.01
CA SER A 8 19.31 10.01 -51.04
C SER A 8 18.69 10.11 -49.62
N ILE A 9 17.71 10.99 -49.46
CA ILE A 9 16.92 11.07 -48.22
C ILE A 9 15.90 9.93 -48.27
N THR A 10 16.31 8.77 -47.80
CA THR A 10 15.42 7.66 -47.56
C THR A 10 14.85 7.85 -46.17
N ARG A 11 13.58 8.26 -46.08
CA ARG A 11 12.84 8.23 -44.85
C ARG A 11 12.68 6.76 -44.44
N SER A 12 13.60 6.27 -43.63
CA SER A 12 13.49 4.95 -43.04
C SER A 12 12.23 4.95 -42.17
N LYS A 13 11.12 4.53 -42.74
CA LYS A 13 10.05 3.96 -41.94
C LYS A 13 10.61 2.66 -41.38
N LYS A 14 11.25 2.73 -40.22
CA LYS A 14 11.30 1.59 -39.34
C LYS A 14 9.87 1.39 -38.83
N THR A 15 9.02 0.83 -39.65
CA THR A 15 7.94 -0.03 -39.21
C THR A 15 8.69 -1.19 -38.54
N ALA A 16 8.92 -1.10 -37.25
CA ALA A 16 9.27 -2.30 -36.51
C ALA A 16 8.12 -3.27 -36.79
N ASP A 17 8.46 -4.36 -37.49
CA ASP A 17 7.50 -5.46 -37.66
C ASP A 17 6.93 -5.77 -36.29
N PRO A 18 5.60 -5.80 -36.14
CA PRO A 18 5.01 -6.13 -34.87
C PRO A 18 5.56 -7.49 -34.45
N LYS A 19 6.32 -7.51 -33.35
CA LYS A 19 6.89 -8.75 -32.82
C LYS A 19 5.73 -9.66 -32.45
N GLN A 20 5.38 -10.56 -33.34
CA GLN A 20 4.33 -11.54 -33.13
C GLN A 20 4.79 -12.51 -32.06
N SER A 21 4.09 -12.56 -30.95
CA SER A 21 4.35 -13.48 -29.84
C SER A 21 3.04 -14.06 -29.33
N PHE A 22 3.06 -15.32 -28.96
CA PHE A 22 1.95 -15.96 -28.25
C PHE A 22 2.00 -15.68 -26.75
N THR A 23 3.14 -15.20 -26.23
CA THR A 23 3.31 -14.81 -24.84
C THR A 23 3.06 -13.32 -24.65
N GLN A 24 2.38 -12.98 -23.58
CA GLN A 24 2.15 -11.59 -23.20
C GLN A 24 3.46 -10.95 -22.75
N PRO A 25 3.74 -9.68 -23.10
CA PRO A 25 4.86 -8.96 -22.54
C PRO A 25 4.67 -8.88 -21.02
N GLN A 26 5.71 -9.21 -20.26
CA GLN A 26 5.66 -9.16 -18.79
C GLN A 26 5.43 -7.72 -18.36
N ALA A 27 4.46 -7.52 -17.46
CA ALA A 27 4.23 -6.26 -16.79
C ALA A 27 4.94 -6.30 -15.45
N ASP A 28 5.87 -5.38 -15.22
CA ASP A 28 6.60 -5.26 -13.95
C ASP A 28 6.02 -4.13 -13.08
N ASP A 29 4.90 -3.55 -13.48
CA ASP A 29 4.25 -2.41 -12.84
C ASP A 29 2.89 -2.74 -12.20
N GLY A 30 2.57 -4.02 -12.02
CA GLY A 30 1.30 -4.47 -11.46
C GLY A 30 0.08 -4.22 -12.36
N THR A 31 0.30 -3.95 -13.65
CA THR A 31 -0.78 -3.76 -14.62
C THR A 31 -1.57 -5.04 -14.80
N GLN A 32 -2.89 -4.98 -14.61
CA GLN A 32 -3.76 -6.12 -14.87
C GLN A 32 -4.02 -6.28 -16.35
N THR A 33 -3.72 -7.47 -16.88
CA THR A 33 -3.99 -7.81 -18.26
C THR A 33 -5.37 -8.41 -18.40
N ILE A 34 -6.17 -7.87 -19.32
CA ILE A 34 -7.53 -8.35 -19.61
C ILE A 34 -7.56 -8.76 -21.09
N ALA A 35 -8.18 -9.92 -21.36
CA ALA A 35 -8.58 -10.23 -22.73
C ALA A 35 -9.73 -9.30 -23.12
N ALA A 36 -9.75 -8.83 -24.37
CA ALA A 36 -10.80 -7.95 -24.85
C ALA A 36 -12.19 -8.55 -24.56
N GLY A 37 -13.01 -7.86 -23.75
CA GLY A 37 -14.29 -8.36 -23.25
C GLY A 37 -14.25 -9.27 -22.01
N GLY A 38 -13.09 -9.44 -21.37
CA GLY A 38 -12.90 -10.32 -20.22
C GLY A 38 -13.14 -9.65 -18.87
N TYR A 39 -13.34 -10.49 -17.87
CA TYR A 39 -13.56 -10.11 -16.46
C TYR A 39 -12.21 -9.83 -15.74
N PHE A 40 -12.20 -8.87 -14.80
CA PHE A 40 -11.03 -8.64 -13.95
C PHE A 40 -10.78 -9.84 -13.03
N GLY A 41 -9.57 -10.40 -13.06
CA GLY A 41 -9.20 -11.49 -12.19
C GLY A 41 -9.29 -11.10 -10.71
N GLN A 42 -9.86 -11.99 -9.91
CA GLN A 42 -9.80 -11.90 -8.46
C GLN A 42 -8.48 -12.51 -7.98
N TYR A 43 -7.84 -11.87 -7.04
CA TYR A 43 -6.67 -12.41 -6.36
C TYR A 43 -7.11 -13.23 -5.15
N LEU A 44 -6.59 -14.46 -5.03
CA LEU A 44 -6.73 -15.29 -3.84
C LEU A 44 -5.54 -15.05 -2.92
N ASP A 45 -5.79 -14.53 -1.72
CA ASP A 45 -4.78 -14.40 -0.69
C ASP A 45 -4.46 -15.77 -0.07
N MET A 46 -3.30 -15.88 0.63
CA MET A 46 -2.90 -17.10 1.35
C MET A 46 -3.95 -17.60 2.35
N GLU A 47 -4.89 -16.77 2.77
CA GLU A 47 -6.04 -17.11 3.62
C GLU A 47 -7.29 -17.55 2.83
N GLY A 48 -7.18 -17.76 1.50
CA GLY A 48 -8.28 -18.27 0.66
C GLY A 48 -9.40 -17.26 0.35
N GLN A 49 -9.28 -16.02 0.76
CA GLN A 49 -10.27 -14.97 0.46
C GLN A 49 -9.89 -14.24 -0.82
N ALA A 50 -10.83 -14.17 -1.77
CA ALA A 50 -10.69 -13.33 -2.96
C ALA A 50 -10.70 -11.86 -2.55
N LYS A 51 -9.57 -11.18 -2.70
CA LYS A 51 -9.43 -9.76 -2.35
C LYS A 51 -9.26 -8.93 -3.61
N THR A 52 -10.00 -7.86 -3.70
CA THR A 52 -9.77 -6.84 -4.72
C THR A 52 -8.60 -5.95 -4.31
N GLU A 53 -7.97 -5.30 -5.28
CA GLU A 53 -6.91 -4.33 -5.03
C GLU A 53 -7.35 -3.22 -4.04
N GLN A 54 -8.62 -2.84 -4.11
CA GLN A 54 -9.22 -1.85 -3.20
C GLN A 54 -9.33 -2.34 -1.76
N ASP A 55 -9.65 -3.62 -1.56
CA ASP A 55 -9.73 -4.22 -0.23
C ASP A 55 -8.36 -4.30 0.42
N LEU A 56 -7.31 -4.55 -0.38
CA LEU A 56 -5.93 -4.50 0.11
C LEU A 56 -5.54 -3.10 0.56
N ILE A 57 -5.82 -2.07 -0.24
CA ILE A 57 -5.52 -0.68 0.13
C ILE A 57 -6.29 -0.29 1.40
N ARG A 58 -7.56 -0.70 1.53
CA ARG A 58 -8.33 -0.45 2.75
C ARG A 58 -7.68 -1.09 3.97
N ARG A 59 -7.26 -2.35 3.86
CA ARG A 59 -6.55 -3.05 4.94
C ARG A 59 -5.23 -2.37 5.31
N TYR A 60 -4.44 -1.92 4.34
CA TYR A 60 -3.21 -1.20 4.63
C TYR A 60 -3.47 0.08 5.43
N ARG A 61 -4.52 0.83 5.05
CA ARG A 61 -4.93 2.03 5.79
C ARG A 61 -5.45 1.71 7.20
N GLU A 62 -6.16 0.59 7.38
CA GLU A 62 -6.60 0.13 8.71
C GLU A 62 -5.41 -0.27 9.60
N ILE A 63 -4.42 -0.96 9.04
CA ILE A 63 -3.20 -1.33 9.77
C ILE A 63 -2.37 -0.10 10.12
N ALA A 64 -2.29 0.88 9.23
CA ALA A 64 -1.57 2.12 9.47
C ALA A 64 -2.17 2.98 10.59
N LEU A 65 -3.40 2.72 11.01
CA LEU A 65 -4.04 3.37 12.17
C LEU A 65 -3.73 2.65 13.49
N HIS A 66 -3.11 1.48 13.47
CA HIS A 66 -2.71 0.78 14.68
C HIS A 66 -1.54 1.53 15.34
N PRO A 67 -1.56 1.83 16.64
CA PRO A 67 -0.60 2.73 17.28
C PRO A 67 0.87 2.36 17.03
N GLU A 68 1.23 1.09 17.13
CA GLU A 68 2.60 0.63 16.93
C GLU A 68 3.04 0.78 15.46
N CYS A 69 2.12 0.54 14.52
CA CYS A 69 2.40 0.72 13.10
C CYS A 69 2.48 2.21 12.74
N ASP A 70 1.62 3.03 13.32
CA ASP A 70 1.59 4.47 13.07
C ASP A 70 2.89 5.13 13.53
N MET A 71 3.36 4.84 14.74
CA MET A 71 4.66 5.30 15.24
C MET A 71 5.81 4.89 14.33
N ALA A 72 5.86 3.62 13.93
CA ALA A 72 6.91 3.13 13.04
C ALA A 72 6.88 3.80 11.64
N ILE A 73 5.69 4.09 11.14
CA ILE A 73 5.52 4.82 9.87
C ILE A 73 5.97 6.27 10.03
N GLU A 74 5.62 6.93 11.13
CA GLU A 74 6.05 8.30 11.42
C GLU A 74 7.59 8.41 11.51
N ASP A 75 8.23 7.47 12.18
CA ASP A 75 9.70 7.42 12.26
C ASP A 75 10.32 7.31 10.87
N ILE A 76 9.81 6.39 10.05
CA ILE A 76 10.30 6.20 8.67
C ILE A 76 10.06 7.46 7.82
N VAL A 77 8.91 8.10 7.95
CA VAL A 77 8.57 9.31 7.20
C VAL A 77 9.46 10.48 7.63
N ASN A 78 9.69 10.63 8.93
CA ASN A 78 10.57 11.66 9.51
C ASN A 78 12.01 11.51 9.07
N GLU A 79 12.51 10.27 8.95
CA GLU A 79 13.84 10.00 8.44
C GLU A 79 13.97 10.21 6.92
N ALA A 80 12.89 9.90 6.17
CA ALA A 80 12.91 10.00 4.72
C ALA A 80 12.74 11.42 4.21
N VAL A 81 11.90 12.23 4.86
CA VAL A 81 11.58 13.60 4.46
C VAL A 81 12.06 14.58 5.52
N VAL A 82 13.34 14.92 5.46
CA VAL A 82 13.95 15.89 6.36
C VAL A 82 13.90 17.26 5.71
N ALA A 83 12.91 18.08 6.09
CA ALA A 83 12.87 19.49 5.73
C ALA A 83 13.63 20.32 6.80
N ASN A 84 14.60 21.12 6.36
CA ASN A 84 15.29 22.06 7.22
C ASN A 84 15.17 23.46 6.60
N GLU A 85 15.11 24.52 7.39
CA GLU A 85 15.01 25.92 6.92
C GLU A 85 16.12 26.29 5.91
N LEU A 86 17.25 25.59 5.96
CA LEU A 86 18.42 25.86 5.10
C LEU A 86 18.55 24.90 3.91
N LYS A 87 17.75 23.87 3.80
CA LYS A 87 17.91 22.84 2.76
C LYS A 87 16.57 22.28 2.33
N ASP A 88 16.35 22.25 1.03
CA ASP A 88 15.19 21.55 0.45
C ASP A 88 15.21 20.06 0.81
N ALA A 89 14.02 19.52 1.05
CA ALA A 89 13.83 18.11 1.41
C ALA A 89 14.36 17.14 0.32
N ILE A 90 14.35 17.58 -0.93
CA ILE A 90 14.82 16.81 -2.08
C ILE A 90 15.83 17.63 -2.88
N ARG A 91 16.95 17.01 -3.27
CA ARG A 91 17.96 17.59 -4.14
C ARG A 91 18.22 16.74 -5.36
N LEU A 92 18.35 17.41 -6.48
CA LEU A 92 18.74 16.77 -7.74
C LEU A 92 20.27 16.73 -7.82
N LYS A 93 20.87 15.53 -8.02
CA LYS A 93 22.31 15.37 -8.26
C LYS A 93 22.55 15.12 -9.74
N LEU A 94 23.11 16.09 -10.42
CA LEU A 94 23.41 16.03 -11.86
C LEU A 94 24.92 15.90 -12.15
N ASP A 95 25.75 15.63 -11.13
CA ASP A 95 27.21 15.63 -11.26
C ASP A 95 27.71 14.58 -12.26
N ASN A 96 27.11 13.40 -12.26
CA ASN A 96 27.51 12.27 -13.07
C ASN A 96 26.84 12.20 -14.47
N VAL A 97 26.08 13.22 -14.82
CA VAL A 97 25.34 13.21 -16.09
C VAL A 97 26.15 13.99 -17.15
N PRO A 98 26.43 13.42 -18.35
CA PRO A 98 27.26 14.02 -19.37
C PRO A 98 26.53 15.11 -20.18
N PHE A 99 25.85 16.04 -19.49
CA PHE A 99 25.19 17.17 -20.11
C PHE A 99 25.94 18.49 -19.88
N GLY A 100 25.81 19.42 -20.79
CA GLY A 100 26.33 20.77 -20.63
C GLY A 100 25.63 21.53 -19.50
N ASN A 101 26.30 22.52 -18.91
CA ASN A 101 25.82 23.25 -17.75
C ASN A 101 24.48 23.96 -17.98
N GLU A 102 24.20 24.44 -19.21
CA GLU A 102 22.91 25.05 -19.54
C GLU A 102 21.74 24.05 -19.48
N ILE A 103 21.99 22.82 -19.93
CA ILE A 103 20.99 21.75 -19.88
C ILE A 103 20.73 21.34 -18.43
N LYS A 104 21.78 21.21 -17.64
CA LYS A 104 21.69 20.89 -16.20
C LYS A 104 20.85 21.94 -15.47
N ARG A 105 21.09 23.22 -15.72
CA ARG A 105 20.32 24.31 -15.13
C ARG A 105 18.84 24.26 -15.51
N LYS A 106 18.52 24.02 -16.79
CA LYS A 106 17.12 23.87 -17.21
C LYS A 106 16.42 22.69 -16.54
N ILE A 107 17.12 21.55 -16.40
CA ILE A 107 16.58 20.40 -15.69
C ILE A 107 16.30 20.74 -14.22
N GLU A 108 17.18 21.48 -13.59
CA GLU A 108 17.01 21.92 -12.20
C GLU A 108 15.83 22.91 -12.04
N GLU A 109 15.70 23.86 -12.95
CA GLU A 109 14.56 24.79 -13.00
C GLU A 109 13.22 24.06 -13.16
N GLU A 110 13.13 23.10 -14.09
CA GLU A 110 11.93 22.28 -14.29
C GLU A 110 11.63 21.38 -13.09
N PHE A 111 12.67 20.83 -12.46
CA PHE A 111 12.51 20.04 -11.25
C PHE A 111 11.94 20.87 -10.09
N GLN A 112 12.45 22.08 -9.89
CA GLN A 112 11.93 22.98 -8.87
C GLN A 112 10.47 23.37 -9.15
N GLU A 113 10.08 23.53 -10.41
CA GLU A 113 8.69 23.79 -10.78
C GLU A 113 7.78 22.60 -10.42
N VAL A 114 8.22 21.37 -10.66
CA VAL A 114 7.47 20.15 -10.26
C VAL A 114 7.31 20.09 -8.73
N LEU A 115 8.37 20.38 -7.96
CA LEU A 115 8.29 20.42 -6.50
C LEU A 115 7.32 21.50 -6.00
N ARG A 116 7.31 22.66 -6.68
CA ARG A 116 6.37 23.75 -6.40
C ARG A 116 4.92 23.33 -6.68
N LEU A 117 4.65 22.69 -7.82
CA LEU A 117 3.32 22.18 -8.18
C LEU A 117 2.80 21.13 -7.21
N MET A 118 3.69 20.31 -6.66
CA MET A 118 3.36 19.33 -5.63
C MET A 118 3.23 19.98 -4.24
N ASN A 119 3.71 21.21 -4.07
CA ASN A 119 3.91 21.86 -2.77
C ASN A 119 4.66 20.94 -1.79
N PHE A 120 5.76 20.35 -2.30
CA PHE A 120 6.44 19.25 -1.60
C PHE A 120 7.05 19.68 -0.28
N ASN A 121 7.56 20.92 -0.17
CA ASN A 121 8.16 21.41 1.07
C ASN A 121 7.17 21.44 2.24
N THR A 122 5.88 21.63 1.97
CA THR A 122 4.83 21.65 3.01
C THR A 122 4.14 20.29 3.15
N LYS A 123 3.89 19.61 2.02
CA LYS A 123 3.09 18.37 1.98
C LYS A 123 3.93 17.10 1.82
N GLY A 124 5.26 17.21 1.76
CA GLY A 124 6.14 16.09 1.48
C GLY A 124 5.97 14.91 2.43
N HIS A 125 5.80 15.20 3.71
CA HIS A 125 5.49 14.21 4.74
C HIS A 125 4.22 13.42 4.45
N ASP A 126 3.12 14.11 4.17
CA ASP A 126 1.84 13.50 3.87
C ASP A 126 1.87 12.72 2.54
N ILE A 127 2.54 13.27 1.53
CA ILE A 127 2.73 12.61 0.23
C ILE A 127 3.50 11.30 0.40
N PHE A 128 4.63 11.33 1.12
CA PHE A 128 5.45 10.15 1.35
C PHE A 128 4.72 9.11 2.20
N ARG A 129 4.04 9.52 3.28
CA ARG A 129 3.23 8.65 4.12
C ARG A 129 2.14 7.93 3.32
N ARG A 130 1.40 8.65 2.49
CA ARG A 130 0.38 8.05 1.61
C ARG A 130 0.97 7.03 0.65
N TRP A 131 2.08 7.37 0.01
CA TRP A 131 2.76 6.44 -0.88
C TRP A 131 3.25 5.19 -0.16
N TYR A 132 3.81 5.35 1.04
CA TYR A 132 4.30 4.24 1.86
C TYR A 132 3.18 3.29 2.29
N VAL A 133 2.05 3.86 2.74
CA VAL A 133 0.88 3.11 3.21
C VAL A 133 0.14 2.42 2.05
N ASP A 134 -0.16 3.15 0.97
CA ASP A 134 -0.95 2.62 -0.14
C ASP A 134 -0.12 1.78 -1.11
N GLY A 135 1.22 1.93 -1.09
CA GLY A 135 2.15 1.27 -2.00
C GLY A 135 2.10 1.79 -3.44
N ARG A 136 1.35 2.84 -3.69
CA ARG A 136 1.19 3.46 -5.00
C ARG A 136 0.63 4.86 -4.88
N MET A 137 0.94 5.69 -5.88
CA MET A 137 0.43 7.05 -5.95
C MET A 137 0.10 7.42 -7.39
N TYR A 138 -0.98 8.17 -7.56
CA TYR A 138 -1.44 8.66 -8.85
C TYR A 138 -1.67 10.15 -8.80
N TYR A 139 -1.13 10.85 -9.81
CA TYR A 139 -1.41 12.26 -10.06
C TYR A 139 -1.93 12.45 -11.47
N HIS A 140 -3.00 13.21 -11.60
CA HIS A 140 -3.49 13.70 -12.87
C HIS A 140 -2.72 14.96 -13.25
N LYS A 141 -2.07 14.93 -14.41
CA LYS A 141 -1.35 16.07 -14.99
C LYS A 141 -2.35 16.93 -15.76
N VAL A 142 -2.65 18.09 -15.22
CA VAL A 142 -3.55 19.04 -15.88
C VAL A 142 -2.72 19.96 -16.76
N ILE A 143 -3.06 20.00 -18.05
CA ILE A 143 -2.40 20.82 -19.06
C ILE A 143 -3.46 21.74 -19.65
N ASP A 144 -3.10 23.04 -19.83
CA ASP A 144 -3.96 23.99 -20.48
C ASP A 144 -4.10 23.67 -21.98
N ARG A 145 -5.35 23.51 -22.43
CA ARG A 145 -5.65 23.18 -23.83
C ARG A 145 -5.38 24.35 -24.78
N GLU A 146 -5.52 25.60 -24.29
CA GLU A 146 -5.28 26.80 -25.09
C GLU A 146 -3.78 27.06 -25.26
N SER A 147 -2.99 26.69 -24.29
CA SER A 147 -1.55 26.95 -24.26
C SER A 147 -0.74 25.71 -23.82
N PRO A 148 -0.74 24.58 -24.58
CA PRO A 148 -0.10 23.35 -24.17
C PRO A 148 1.43 23.46 -24.01
N ARG A 149 2.05 24.49 -24.60
CA ARG A 149 3.47 24.79 -24.47
C ARG A 149 3.88 25.27 -23.07
N LYS A 150 2.93 25.71 -22.26
CA LYS A 150 3.20 26.09 -20.85
C LYS A 150 3.53 24.89 -19.96
N GLY A 151 3.32 23.66 -20.45
CA GLY A 151 3.56 22.45 -19.67
C GLY A 151 2.44 22.11 -18.71
N ILE A 152 2.78 21.49 -17.59
CA ILE A 152 1.84 21.07 -16.56
C ILE A 152 1.49 22.29 -15.69
N THR A 153 0.20 22.60 -15.61
CA THR A 153 -0.30 23.72 -14.80
C THR A 153 -0.67 23.30 -13.38
N GLU A 154 -1.11 22.06 -13.20
CA GLU A 154 -1.55 21.55 -11.90
C GLU A 154 -1.35 20.04 -11.82
N LEU A 155 -1.02 19.55 -10.63
CA LEU A 155 -0.97 18.11 -10.29
C LEU A 155 -2.07 17.79 -9.29
N ARG A 156 -3.07 17.01 -9.70
CA ARG A 156 -4.18 16.59 -8.85
C ARG A 156 -3.98 15.16 -8.38
N TYR A 157 -3.96 14.97 -7.06
CA TYR A 157 -3.89 13.65 -6.46
C TYR A 157 -5.18 12.86 -6.73
N ILE A 158 -5.03 11.58 -7.09
CA ILE A 158 -6.15 10.64 -7.27
C ILE A 158 -6.02 9.52 -6.24
N ASP A 159 -7.10 9.24 -5.52
CA ASP A 159 -7.14 8.10 -4.57
C ASP A 159 -6.91 6.78 -5.34
N PRO A 160 -5.92 5.97 -4.96
CA PRO A 160 -5.64 4.68 -5.61
C PRO A 160 -6.81 3.71 -5.67
N ARG A 161 -7.82 3.88 -4.82
CA ARG A 161 -9.05 3.07 -4.86
C ARG A 161 -9.98 3.42 -6.02
N LYS A 162 -9.81 4.60 -6.62
CA LYS A 162 -10.67 5.12 -7.68
C LYS A 162 -10.09 4.92 -9.08
N ILE A 163 -8.83 4.54 -9.17
CA ILE A 163 -8.11 4.42 -10.44
C ILE A 163 -7.40 3.07 -10.53
N LYS A 164 -7.34 2.52 -11.73
CA LYS A 164 -6.64 1.27 -12.01
C LYS A 164 -5.98 1.30 -13.38
N LYS A 165 -4.77 0.78 -13.48
CA LYS A 165 -4.09 0.60 -14.76
C LYS A 165 -4.50 -0.73 -15.38
N VAL A 166 -4.93 -0.68 -16.63
CA VAL A 166 -5.47 -1.82 -17.37
C VAL A 166 -4.74 -1.95 -18.69
N ARG A 167 -4.34 -3.17 -19.01
CA ARG A 167 -3.81 -3.55 -20.32
C ARG A 167 -4.83 -4.46 -20.99
N GLU A 168 -5.44 -3.99 -22.05
CA GLU A 168 -6.36 -4.75 -22.88
C GLU A 168 -5.59 -5.41 -24.02
N VAL A 169 -5.59 -6.73 -24.07
CA VAL A 169 -4.91 -7.53 -25.08
C VAL A 169 -5.90 -8.00 -26.12
N ARG A 170 -5.69 -7.63 -27.36
CA ARG A 170 -6.46 -8.13 -28.51
C ARG A 170 -5.74 -9.33 -29.10
N LYS A 171 -6.43 -10.46 -29.12
CA LYS A 171 -5.95 -11.68 -29.75
C LYS A 171 -6.56 -11.80 -31.13
N LYS A 172 -5.72 -11.92 -32.15
CA LYS A 172 -6.15 -12.23 -33.52
C LYS A 172 -5.91 -13.71 -33.79
N ARG A 173 -6.90 -14.39 -34.37
CA ARG A 173 -6.66 -15.71 -34.91
C ARG A 173 -5.90 -15.52 -36.23
N PRO A 174 -4.81 -16.24 -36.45
CA PRO A 174 -4.14 -16.18 -37.75
C PRO A 174 -5.11 -16.64 -38.87
N ASP A 175 -5.12 -15.92 -39.97
CA ASP A 175 -5.90 -16.28 -41.14
C ASP A 175 -5.23 -17.52 -41.78
N GLY A 176 -5.73 -18.72 -41.46
CA GLY A 176 -5.26 -19.99 -42.01
C GLY A 176 -5.52 -21.17 -41.09
N PRO A 177 -5.51 -22.40 -41.60
CA PRO A 177 -5.69 -23.62 -40.82
C PRO A 177 -4.45 -23.86 -39.92
N THR A 178 -4.40 -23.22 -38.78
CA THR A 178 -3.41 -23.55 -37.76
C THR A 178 -3.83 -24.80 -37.00
N PRO A 179 -2.97 -25.83 -36.89
CA PRO A 179 -3.36 -27.13 -36.34
C PRO A 179 -3.79 -27.14 -34.88
N HIS A 180 -3.63 -26.04 -34.09
CA HIS A 180 -3.86 -26.02 -32.65
C HIS A 180 -4.52 -24.76 -32.09
N GLY A 181 -5.23 -23.95 -32.91
CA GLY A 181 -6.01 -22.82 -32.35
C GLY A 181 -5.17 -21.75 -31.63
N LEU A 182 -3.88 -21.65 -31.93
CA LEU A 182 -2.97 -20.66 -31.37
C LEU A 182 -3.44 -19.26 -31.76
N SER A 183 -3.82 -18.46 -30.78
CA SER A 183 -4.12 -17.04 -30.98
C SER A 183 -2.87 -16.20 -30.74
N ILE A 184 -2.52 -15.42 -31.77
CA ILE A 184 -1.38 -14.49 -31.69
C ILE A 184 -1.87 -13.18 -31.10
N ILE A 185 -1.06 -12.56 -30.23
CA ILE A 185 -1.33 -11.25 -29.69
C ILE A 185 -1.02 -10.23 -30.80
N ASP A 186 -2.05 -9.52 -31.25
CA ASP A 186 -1.97 -8.56 -32.34
C ASP A 186 -1.63 -7.16 -31.82
N ASP A 187 -2.31 -6.73 -30.76
CA ASP A 187 -2.14 -5.41 -30.20
C ASP A 187 -2.46 -5.40 -28.68
N PHE A 188 -1.85 -4.49 -27.97
CA PHE A 188 -2.20 -4.23 -26.57
C PHE A 188 -2.40 -2.73 -26.36
N GLN A 189 -3.47 -2.35 -25.72
CA GLN A 189 -3.76 -0.98 -25.34
C GLN A 189 -3.69 -0.84 -23.83
N GLU A 190 -2.87 0.10 -23.36
CA GLU A 190 -2.82 0.48 -21.95
C GLU A 190 -3.65 1.73 -21.73
N TYR A 191 -4.44 1.73 -20.68
CA TYR A 191 -5.20 2.89 -20.25
C TYR A 191 -5.45 2.83 -18.75
N TYR A 192 -5.78 3.96 -18.17
CA TYR A 192 -6.29 4.02 -16.81
C TYR A 192 -7.82 4.05 -16.82
N LEU A 193 -8.41 3.27 -15.92
CA LEU A 193 -9.85 3.29 -15.69
C LEU A 193 -10.10 4.05 -14.38
N PHE A 194 -10.84 5.14 -14.46
CA PHE A 194 -11.23 5.95 -13.32
C PHE A 194 -12.73 5.80 -13.05
N ASN A 195 -13.08 5.56 -11.78
CA ASN A 195 -14.46 5.54 -11.32
C ASN A 195 -14.56 6.26 -9.97
N GLU A 196 -15.41 7.27 -9.89
CA GLU A 196 -15.59 8.08 -8.69
C GLU A 196 -16.09 7.26 -7.48
N LYS A 197 -16.94 6.25 -7.73
CA LYS A 197 -17.46 5.34 -6.70
C LYS A 197 -16.50 4.21 -6.31
N GLY A 198 -15.33 4.14 -6.95
CA GLY A 198 -14.37 3.05 -6.81
C GLY A 198 -14.45 2.02 -7.92
N VAL A 199 -13.32 1.39 -8.25
CA VAL A 199 -13.21 0.37 -9.31
C VAL A 199 -13.45 -1.01 -8.69
N ALA A 200 -14.63 -1.27 -8.16
CA ALA A 200 -15.01 -2.59 -7.65
C ALA A 200 -15.45 -3.48 -8.81
N GLY A 201 -14.56 -4.36 -9.25
CA GLY A 201 -14.88 -5.61 -9.98
C GLY A 201 -15.61 -5.54 -11.33
N THR A 202 -16.23 -4.46 -11.74
CA THR A 202 -17.02 -4.41 -12.96
C THR A 202 -16.55 -3.32 -13.92
N THR A 203 -16.21 -3.71 -15.13
CA THR A 203 -15.62 -2.88 -16.20
C THR A 203 -16.58 -1.81 -16.77
N SER A 204 -17.86 -1.86 -16.44
CA SER A 204 -18.91 -1.17 -17.21
C SER A 204 -19.21 0.28 -16.78
N GLY A 205 -18.42 0.91 -15.92
CA GLY A 205 -18.81 2.22 -15.39
C GLY A 205 -17.69 3.24 -15.20
N GLY A 206 -16.51 3.04 -15.79
CA GLY A 206 -15.36 3.94 -15.58
C GLY A 206 -14.99 4.77 -16.82
N ILE A 207 -14.39 5.92 -16.57
CA ILE A 207 -13.82 6.78 -17.62
C ILE A 207 -12.45 6.22 -18.01
N LYS A 208 -12.24 5.94 -19.29
CA LYS A 208 -10.92 5.56 -19.82
C LYS A 208 -10.06 6.82 -19.98
N ILE A 209 -8.88 6.78 -19.38
CA ILE A 209 -7.92 7.90 -19.37
C ILE A 209 -6.63 7.43 -20.04
N ALA A 210 -6.06 8.29 -20.88
CA ALA A 210 -4.81 8.00 -21.57
C ALA A 210 -3.63 7.92 -20.56
N PRO A 211 -2.65 7.03 -20.78
CA PRO A 211 -1.50 6.88 -19.87
C PRO A 211 -0.70 8.16 -19.69
N ASP A 212 -0.60 8.97 -20.74
CA ASP A 212 0.20 10.20 -20.74
C ASP A 212 -0.30 11.26 -19.76
N THR A 213 -1.59 11.21 -19.40
CA THR A 213 -2.21 12.21 -18.49
C THR A 213 -2.03 11.87 -17.02
N ILE A 214 -1.58 10.67 -16.71
CA ILE A 214 -1.41 10.20 -15.33
C ILE A 214 0.08 10.04 -15.03
N ALA A 215 0.52 10.56 -13.89
CA ALA A 215 1.79 10.21 -13.29
C ALA A 215 1.54 9.12 -12.24
N PHE A 216 2.20 7.99 -12.40
CA PHE A 216 2.04 6.80 -11.56
C PHE A 216 3.36 6.41 -10.92
N VAL A 217 3.36 6.26 -9.60
CA VAL A 217 4.54 5.88 -8.82
C VAL A 217 4.21 4.66 -7.96
N PRO A 218 4.64 3.45 -8.37
CA PRO A 218 4.48 2.24 -7.56
C PRO A 218 5.53 2.14 -6.47
N SER A 219 5.28 1.28 -5.47
CA SER A 219 6.23 0.95 -4.40
C SER A 219 7.44 0.16 -4.87
N GLY A 220 7.36 -0.46 -6.06
CA GLY A 220 8.35 -1.43 -6.53
C GLY A 220 8.18 -2.84 -5.97
N MET A 221 7.29 -3.04 -5.00
CA MET A 221 6.93 -4.35 -4.49
C MET A 221 5.75 -4.93 -5.25
N ILE A 222 5.97 -6.08 -5.88
CA ILE A 222 4.99 -6.74 -6.74
C ILE A 222 4.75 -8.15 -6.20
N ASP A 223 3.52 -8.63 -6.33
CA ASP A 223 3.15 -9.99 -6.01
C ASP A 223 3.86 -11.02 -6.91
N GLN A 224 3.94 -12.28 -6.45
CA GLN A 224 4.54 -13.39 -7.20
C GLN A 224 3.98 -13.53 -8.62
N ASN A 225 2.69 -13.30 -8.79
CA ASN A 225 2.01 -13.33 -10.08
C ASN A 225 2.18 -12.04 -10.90
N LYS A 226 2.90 -11.04 -10.37
CA LYS A 226 3.15 -9.72 -10.98
C LYS A 226 1.88 -8.92 -11.36
N ASN A 227 0.74 -9.27 -10.80
CA ASN A 227 -0.55 -8.67 -11.13
C ASN A 227 -0.99 -7.58 -10.14
N LEU A 228 -0.36 -7.54 -8.95
CA LEU A 228 -0.72 -6.61 -7.89
C LEU A 228 0.52 -5.91 -7.34
N ILE A 229 0.37 -4.62 -7.11
CA ILE A 229 1.35 -3.84 -6.38
C ILE A 229 1.06 -4.01 -4.89
N LEU A 230 2.11 -4.31 -4.12
CA LEU A 230 2.04 -4.48 -2.69
C LEU A 230 2.55 -3.23 -1.98
N SER A 231 1.95 -2.91 -0.84
CA SER A 231 2.47 -1.91 0.08
C SER A 231 3.60 -2.49 0.94
N TYR A 232 4.44 -1.63 1.50
CA TYR A 232 5.42 -2.00 2.52
C TYR A 232 4.75 -2.62 3.76
N LEU A 233 3.51 -2.23 4.07
CA LEU A 233 2.71 -2.80 5.16
C LEU A 233 2.13 -4.20 4.88
N HIS A 234 2.31 -4.73 3.66
CA HIS A 234 1.75 -6.06 3.33
C HIS A 234 2.25 -7.15 4.29
N LYS A 235 3.53 -7.11 4.66
CA LYS A 235 4.12 -8.07 5.60
C LYS A 235 3.60 -7.91 7.03
N ALA A 236 3.10 -6.74 7.39
CA ALA A 236 2.57 -6.43 8.71
C ALA A 236 1.11 -6.91 8.91
N ILE A 237 0.38 -7.26 7.85
CA ILE A 237 -1.03 -7.68 7.94
C ILE A 237 -1.23 -8.81 8.94
N LYS A 238 -0.47 -9.89 8.80
CA LYS A 238 -0.62 -11.07 9.63
C LYS A 238 -0.23 -10.83 11.09
N PRO A 239 0.96 -10.30 11.40
CA PRO A 239 1.35 -10.06 12.80
C PRO A 239 0.44 -9.05 13.51
N VAL A 240 -0.02 -7.99 12.85
CA VAL A 240 -0.94 -7.01 13.46
C VAL A 240 -2.31 -7.63 13.77
N ASN A 241 -2.84 -8.45 12.87
CA ASN A 241 -4.09 -9.17 13.14
C ASN A 241 -3.93 -10.14 14.32
N GLN A 242 -2.80 -10.83 14.44
CA GLN A 242 -2.51 -11.70 15.57
C GLN A 242 -2.38 -10.90 16.89
N LEU A 243 -1.73 -9.76 16.85
CA LEU A 243 -1.61 -8.87 18.01
C LEU A 243 -2.99 -8.42 18.50
N ARG A 244 -3.84 -7.92 17.61
CA ARG A 244 -5.23 -7.55 17.93
C ARG A 244 -6.01 -8.68 18.60
N MET A 245 -5.89 -9.90 18.06
CA MET A 245 -6.55 -11.07 18.67
C MET A 245 -6.04 -11.36 20.09
N ILE A 246 -4.74 -11.19 20.33
CA ILE A 246 -4.15 -11.39 21.67
C ILE A 246 -4.61 -10.29 22.64
N GLU A 247 -4.65 -9.04 22.19
CA GLU A 247 -5.15 -7.91 22.99
C GLU A 247 -6.61 -8.12 23.39
N ASP A 248 -7.48 -8.46 22.44
CA ASP A 248 -8.90 -8.75 22.69
C ASP A 248 -9.05 -9.94 23.65
N ALA A 249 -8.30 -11.01 23.44
CA ALA A 249 -8.31 -12.18 24.31
C ALA A 249 -7.84 -11.86 25.73
N ALA A 250 -6.82 -11.00 25.87
CA ALA A 250 -6.33 -10.57 27.18
C ALA A 250 -7.36 -9.73 27.96
N VAL A 251 -8.09 -8.85 27.26
CA VAL A 251 -9.18 -8.06 27.84
C VAL A 251 -10.32 -8.97 28.29
N ILE A 252 -10.79 -9.87 27.42
CA ILE A 252 -11.85 -10.85 27.75
C ILE A 252 -11.44 -11.71 28.94
N TYR A 253 -10.20 -12.21 28.95
CA TYR A 253 -9.68 -13.00 30.05
C TYR A 253 -9.68 -12.24 31.37
N ARG A 254 -9.28 -10.97 31.38
CA ARG A 254 -9.31 -10.12 32.58
C ARG A 254 -10.73 -9.87 33.06
N ILE A 255 -11.67 -9.56 32.18
CA ILE A 255 -13.08 -9.34 32.53
C ILE A 255 -13.70 -10.62 33.05
N ALA A 256 -13.46 -11.76 32.43
CA ALA A 256 -13.98 -13.05 32.90
C ALA A 256 -13.42 -13.48 34.24
N ARG A 257 -12.17 -13.11 34.57
CA ARG A 257 -11.53 -13.42 35.85
C ARG A 257 -11.81 -12.41 36.95
N ALA A 258 -12.19 -11.18 36.61
CA ALA A 258 -12.49 -10.17 37.64
C ALA A 258 -13.53 -10.61 38.69
N PRO A 259 -14.59 -11.36 38.32
CA PRO A 259 -15.55 -11.91 39.27
C PRO A 259 -15.16 -13.33 39.78
N GLU A 260 -13.86 -13.68 39.78
CA GLU A 260 -13.42 -15.01 40.22
C GLU A 260 -13.83 -15.27 41.67
N ARG A 261 -14.85 -16.12 41.86
CA ARG A 261 -15.25 -16.59 43.18
C ARG A 261 -14.43 -17.81 43.52
N ARG A 262 -13.50 -17.69 44.45
CA ARG A 262 -12.75 -18.81 44.99
C ARG A 262 -13.60 -19.51 46.04
N ILE A 263 -13.95 -20.77 45.82
CA ILE A 263 -14.67 -21.61 46.77
C ILE A 263 -13.63 -22.52 47.39
N PHE A 264 -13.37 -22.28 48.69
CA PHE A 264 -12.52 -23.16 49.49
C PHE A 264 -13.41 -24.20 50.18
N LYS A 265 -13.18 -25.45 49.91
CA LYS A 265 -13.80 -26.58 50.64
C LYS A 265 -12.74 -27.15 51.54
N ILE A 266 -12.93 -26.95 52.87
CA ILE A 266 -12.03 -27.49 53.89
C ILE A 266 -12.78 -28.59 54.64
N ASP A 267 -12.21 -29.77 54.70
CA ASP A 267 -12.73 -30.86 55.48
C ASP A 267 -12.35 -30.60 56.96
N VAL A 268 -13.36 -30.41 57.80
CA VAL A 268 -13.18 -30.09 59.23
C VAL A 268 -13.51 -31.28 60.13
N GLY A 269 -13.78 -32.46 59.53
CA GLY A 269 -14.13 -33.66 60.26
C GLY A 269 -15.32 -33.46 61.21
N ASN A 270 -15.23 -33.88 62.48
CA ASN A 270 -16.29 -33.78 63.49
C ASN A 270 -16.23 -32.51 64.35
N LEU A 271 -15.61 -31.42 63.88
CA LEU A 271 -15.51 -30.16 64.61
C LEU A 271 -16.88 -29.47 64.74
N PRO A 272 -17.23 -28.91 65.95
CA PRO A 272 -18.44 -28.09 66.13
C PRO A 272 -18.41 -26.91 65.16
N LYS A 273 -19.56 -26.55 64.58
CA LYS A 273 -19.72 -25.53 63.54
C LYS A 273 -19.00 -24.19 63.87
N VAL A 274 -19.06 -23.72 65.10
CA VAL A 274 -18.41 -22.47 65.54
C VAL A 274 -16.88 -22.56 65.44
N LYS A 275 -16.30 -23.69 65.89
CA LYS A 275 -14.84 -23.92 65.75
C LYS A 275 -14.41 -24.15 64.30
N ALA A 276 -15.24 -24.76 63.49
CA ALA A 276 -14.99 -24.93 62.07
C ALA A 276 -14.97 -23.58 61.31
N GLU A 277 -15.90 -22.68 61.62
CA GLU A 277 -15.94 -21.32 61.07
C GLU A 277 -14.73 -20.47 61.49
N GLN A 278 -14.28 -20.65 62.73
CA GLN A 278 -13.09 -19.98 63.25
C GLN A 278 -11.83 -20.48 62.57
N TYR A 279 -11.67 -21.79 62.42
CA TYR A 279 -10.58 -22.44 61.72
C TYR A 279 -10.53 -22.01 60.23
N LEU A 280 -11.68 -21.91 59.58
CA LEU A 280 -11.80 -21.47 58.21
C LEU A 280 -11.38 -20.00 58.05
N ARG A 281 -11.75 -19.12 58.97
CA ARG A 281 -11.33 -17.72 59.02
C ARG A 281 -9.82 -17.59 59.18
N ASP A 282 -9.24 -18.34 60.12
CA ASP A 282 -7.81 -18.31 60.36
C ASP A 282 -7.00 -18.84 59.14
N CYS A 283 -7.47 -19.91 58.53
CA CYS A 283 -6.84 -20.42 57.28
C CYS A 283 -6.92 -19.41 56.12
N LEU A 284 -8.04 -18.71 55.94
CA LEU A 284 -8.19 -17.72 54.85
C LEU A 284 -7.35 -16.47 55.10
N LEU A 285 -7.20 -16.04 56.36
CA LEU A 285 -6.32 -14.93 56.71
C LEU A 285 -4.84 -15.23 56.40
N TYR A 286 -4.41 -16.45 56.68
CA TYR A 286 -3.02 -16.88 56.43
C TYR A 286 -2.71 -17.16 54.95
N THR A 287 -3.68 -17.61 54.16
CA THR A 287 -3.44 -18.04 52.78
C THR A 287 -3.71 -16.94 51.74
N SER A 288 -4.34 -15.86 52.12
CA SER A 288 -4.66 -14.75 51.22
C SER A 288 -4.42 -13.41 51.93
N PRO A 289 -3.15 -12.99 52.08
CA PRO A 289 -2.85 -11.70 52.68
C PRO A 289 -3.56 -10.58 51.93
N SER A 290 -4.30 -9.75 52.65
CA SER A 290 -4.91 -8.55 52.07
C SER A 290 -3.81 -7.59 51.65
N PRO A 291 -4.02 -6.76 50.61
CA PRO A 291 -3.09 -5.67 50.28
C PRO A 291 -2.75 -4.78 51.49
N ARG A 292 -3.64 -4.65 52.48
CA ARG A 292 -3.38 -3.94 53.74
C ARG A 292 -2.37 -4.65 54.63
N ASP A 293 -2.42 -5.99 54.69
CA ASP A 293 -1.48 -6.79 55.49
C ASP A 293 -0.05 -6.69 54.96
N VAL A 294 0.11 -6.46 53.68
CA VAL A 294 1.42 -6.24 53.02
C VAL A 294 1.97 -4.83 53.37
N GLU A 295 1.13 -3.82 53.56
CA GLU A 295 1.55 -2.48 53.96
C GLU A 295 1.95 -2.44 55.44
N GLU A 296 1.21 -3.11 56.32
CA GLU A 296 1.58 -3.21 57.74
C GLU A 296 2.90 -3.98 57.96
N SER A 297 3.18 -5.00 57.17
CA SER A 297 4.46 -5.73 57.27
C SER A 297 5.69 -4.95 56.71
N ARG A 298 5.48 -3.81 56.08
CA ARG A 298 6.54 -2.92 55.55
C ARG A 298 6.83 -1.75 56.47
N MET A 299 6.13 -1.57 57.59
CA MET A 299 6.50 -0.58 58.60
C MET A 299 7.81 -1.07 59.28
N PRO A 300 8.92 -0.31 59.20
CA PRO A 300 10.10 -0.64 59.96
C PRO A 300 9.73 -0.50 61.44
N SER A 301 9.95 -1.57 62.20
CA SER A 301 9.93 -1.47 63.67
C SER A 301 11.00 -0.47 64.07
N SER A 302 10.60 0.77 64.28
CA SER A 302 11.46 1.76 64.94
C SER A 302 11.61 1.31 66.39
N ALA A 303 12.72 0.72 66.69
CA ALA A 303 13.25 0.61 68.00
C ALA A 303 13.72 1.96 68.47
#